data_a1934033569b08fcf9bb81a9f6999b9e
#
_entry.id   a1934033569b08fcf9bb81a9f6999b9e
#
_cell.length_a   1.000
_cell.length_b   1.000
_cell.length_c   1.000
_cell.angle_alpha   90.00
_cell.angle_beta   90.00
_cell.angle_gamma   90.00
#
_symmetry.space_group_name_H-M   'P 1'
#
loop_
_entity.id
_entity.type
_entity.pdbx_description
1 polymer ?
#
loop_
_entity_poly.entity_id
_entity_poly.type
_entity_poly.pdbx_seq_one_letter_code
_entity_poly.pdbx_strand_id
1 'polypeptide(L)'
;MPALCCELKLQDVSEMGYSSAADPPSGEVCVRGPCVFGGYYKMEEKTREAFDSAGWFHTGDIGAWTTEGCLRIVDRKKNIFKLAQGEYVAAEKIETVLLRCPLLAQLFVYGDSLQSYLVAVAVPDAEEVAAWAAAAAAPAKVAEVLREPAAAARLHKAISQQIAAMSTEAGLKGFERIKKLHLEGEPWSVDNGMLTPTFKMKRNDLKKRYQAVLDALYADPTAGTASKL
;
A
#
# COMPACT_ATOMS: atom_id res chain seq x y z
N MET A 1 13.81 -19.37 -8.86
CA MET A 1 13.19 -20.64 -9.27
C MET A 1 12.42 -21.21 -8.08
N PRO A 2 11.23 -21.83 -8.28
CA PRO A 2 10.54 -22.58 -7.22
C PRO A 2 11.45 -23.68 -6.67
N ALA A 3 11.26 -24.07 -5.41
CA ALA A 3 11.92 -25.24 -4.87
C ALA A 3 11.47 -26.49 -5.66
N LEU A 4 12.37 -27.44 -5.89
CA LEU A 4 12.08 -28.64 -6.68
C LEU A 4 10.92 -29.50 -6.12
N CYS A 5 10.54 -29.29 -4.87
CA CYS A 5 9.42 -29.96 -4.20
C CYS A 5 8.08 -29.23 -4.34
N CYS A 6 8.03 -28.10 -5.05
CA CYS A 6 6.82 -27.29 -5.19
C CYS A 6 6.45 -27.09 -6.65
N GLU A 7 5.15 -27.16 -6.90
CA GLU A 7 4.53 -26.67 -8.11
C GLU A 7 3.95 -25.27 -7.85
N LEU A 8 4.08 -24.37 -8.81
CA LEU A 8 3.48 -23.03 -8.78
C LEU A 8 2.59 -22.85 -10.01
N LYS A 9 1.41 -22.26 -9.81
CA LYS A 9 0.58 -21.74 -10.91
C LYS A 9 0.13 -20.33 -10.58
N LEU A 10 -0.17 -19.56 -11.62
CA LEU A 10 -0.91 -18.29 -11.51
C LEU A 10 -2.38 -18.59 -11.84
N GLN A 11 -3.26 -18.31 -10.88
CA GLN A 11 -4.71 -18.41 -11.06
C GLN A 11 -5.24 -17.06 -11.52
N ASP A 12 -6.03 -17.06 -12.59
CA ASP A 12 -6.65 -15.83 -13.10
C ASP A 12 -7.52 -15.15 -12.04
N VAL A 13 -7.41 -13.83 -11.96
CA VAL A 13 -8.26 -12.96 -11.14
C VAL A 13 -8.83 -11.91 -12.08
N SER A 14 -9.74 -12.36 -12.95
CA SER A 14 -10.27 -11.57 -14.07
C SER A 14 -10.95 -10.27 -13.61
N GLU A 15 -11.62 -10.29 -12.44
CA GLU A 15 -12.22 -9.09 -11.85
C GLU A 15 -11.21 -8.00 -11.51
N MET A 16 -9.93 -8.35 -11.31
CA MET A 16 -8.83 -7.42 -11.02
C MET A 16 -7.91 -7.18 -12.23
N GLY A 17 -8.22 -7.79 -13.38
CA GLY A 17 -7.45 -7.66 -14.61
C GLY A 17 -6.15 -8.47 -14.64
N TYR A 18 -5.99 -9.45 -13.74
CA TYR A 18 -4.85 -10.36 -13.74
C TYR A 18 -5.19 -11.65 -14.49
N SER A 19 -4.35 -11.99 -15.47
CA SER A 19 -4.51 -13.20 -16.29
C SER A 19 -3.19 -13.92 -16.50
N SER A 20 -3.22 -15.24 -16.36
CA SER A 20 -2.09 -16.13 -16.65
C SER A 20 -1.75 -16.19 -18.14
N ALA A 21 -2.66 -15.76 -19.02
CA ALA A 21 -2.47 -15.64 -20.46
C ALA A 21 -1.97 -14.24 -20.89
N ALA A 22 -1.82 -13.29 -19.97
CA ALA A 22 -1.29 -11.96 -20.28
C ALA A 22 0.23 -11.98 -20.53
N ASP A 23 0.75 -10.90 -21.07
CA ASP A 23 2.18 -10.67 -21.23
C ASP A 23 2.59 -9.38 -20.46
N PRO A 24 3.32 -9.49 -19.33
CA PRO A 24 3.73 -10.72 -18.65
C PRO A 24 2.56 -11.44 -17.96
N PRO A 25 2.62 -12.79 -17.83
CA PRO A 25 1.59 -13.56 -17.12
C PRO A 25 1.48 -13.14 -15.67
N SER A 26 0.24 -12.96 -15.18
CA SER A 26 -0.04 -12.51 -13.82
C SER A 26 -1.29 -13.17 -13.25
N GLY A 27 -1.37 -13.30 -11.92
CA GLY A 27 -2.51 -13.94 -11.26
C GLY A 27 -2.27 -14.17 -9.78
N GLU A 28 -3.23 -14.80 -9.12
CA GLU A 28 -3.03 -15.28 -7.75
C GLU A 28 -2.02 -16.43 -7.74
N VAL A 29 -1.02 -16.33 -6.89
CA VAL A 29 0.00 -17.37 -6.72
C VAL A 29 -0.61 -18.53 -5.96
N CYS A 30 -0.69 -19.69 -6.61
CA CYS A 30 -1.11 -20.93 -5.98
C CYS A 30 0.06 -21.91 -5.92
N VAL A 31 0.19 -22.61 -4.79
CA VAL A 31 1.30 -23.54 -4.52
C VAL A 31 0.77 -24.93 -4.20
N ARG A 32 1.43 -25.95 -4.71
CA ARG A 32 1.14 -27.35 -4.37
C ARG A 32 2.45 -28.11 -4.17
N GLY A 33 2.47 -29.04 -3.21
CA GLY A 33 3.61 -29.91 -2.98
C GLY A 33 3.79 -30.29 -1.51
N PRO A 34 4.72 -31.20 -1.20
CA PRO A 34 4.92 -31.74 0.15
C PRO A 34 5.43 -30.70 1.16
N CYS A 35 5.90 -29.53 0.72
CA CYS A 35 6.32 -28.42 1.58
C CYS A 35 5.15 -27.51 2.01
N VAL A 36 3.96 -27.69 1.43
CA VAL A 36 2.76 -26.93 1.82
C VAL A 36 2.14 -27.59 3.06
N PHE A 37 1.77 -26.76 4.03
CA PHE A 37 1.12 -27.25 5.26
C PHE A 37 -0.24 -27.90 4.96
N GLY A 38 -0.67 -28.85 5.82
CA GLY A 38 -1.91 -29.59 5.60
C GLY A 38 -3.19 -28.85 5.97
N GLY A 39 -3.10 -27.64 6.53
CA GLY A 39 -4.26 -26.82 6.93
C GLY A 39 -4.03 -26.03 8.21
N TYR A 40 -4.96 -25.16 8.54
CA TYR A 40 -4.94 -24.33 9.76
C TYR A 40 -5.44 -25.13 10.97
N TYR A 41 -4.65 -25.14 12.03
CA TYR A 41 -4.97 -25.90 13.24
C TYR A 41 -6.32 -25.49 13.83
N LYS A 42 -7.22 -26.47 13.98
CA LYS A 42 -8.62 -26.28 14.47
C LYS A 42 -9.43 -25.21 13.72
N MET A 43 -9.13 -24.96 12.44
CA MET A 43 -9.83 -23.99 11.60
C MET A 43 -10.18 -24.61 10.24
N GLU A 44 -11.11 -25.57 10.25
CA GLU A 44 -11.48 -26.32 9.05
C GLU A 44 -12.06 -25.45 7.93
N GLU A 45 -12.88 -24.44 8.30
CA GLU A 45 -13.44 -23.50 7.31
C GLU A 45 -12.34 -22.72 6.61
N LYS A 46 -11.40 -22.15 7.35
CA LYS A 46 -10.26 -21.44 6.76
C LYS A 46 -9.35 -22.35 5.93
N THR A 47 -9.22 -23.61 6.32
CA THR A 47 -8.50 -24.62 5.54
C THR A 47 -9.19 -24.87 4.22
N ARG A 48 -10.52 -25.05 4.23
CA ARG A 48 -11.34 -25.23 3.03
C ARG A 48 -11.33 -24.03 2.09
N GLU A 49 -11.28 -22.80 2.62
CA GLU A 49 -11.15 -21.57 1.84
C GLU A 49 -9.76 -21.42 1.21
N ALA A 50 -8.72 -21.94 1.86
CA ALA A 50 -7.35 -21.79 1.45
C ALA A 50 -6.88 -22.83 0.43
N PHE A 51 -7.59 -23.97 0.29
CA PHE A 51 -7.24 -25.05 -0.64
C PHE A 51 -8.37 -25.31 -1.63
N ASP A 52 -8.03 -25.44 -2.90
CA ASP A 52 -8.99 -25.89 -3.90
C ASP A 52 -9.11 -27.45 -3.93
N SER A 53 -10.09 -27.96 -4.68
CA SER A 53 -10.35 -29.42 -4.80
C SER A 53 -9.20 -30.19 -5.45
N ALA A 54 -8.28 -29.54 -6.15
CA ALA A 54 -7.09 -30.11 -6.75
C ALA A 54 -5.86 -30.04 -5.84
N GLY A 55 -6.03 -29.59 -4.59
CA GLY A 55 -4.98 -29.50 -3.57
C GLY A 55 -4.03 -28.33 -3.74
N TRP A 56 -4.41 -27.29 -4.47
CA TRP A 56 -3.66 -26.04 -4.54
C TRP A 56 -3.96 -25.15 -3.35
N PHE A 57 -2.91 -24.70 -2.69
CA PHE A 57 -3.00 -23.65 -1.67
C PHE A 57 -3.03 -22.27 -2.33
N HIS A 58 -4.09 -21.53 -2.10
CA HIS A 58 -4.26 -20.14 -2.51
C HIS A 58 -3.57 -19.22 -1.52
N THR A 59 -2.45 -18.60 -1.94
CA THR A 59 -1.64 -17.77 -1.02
C THR A 59 -2.31 -16.45 -0.68
N GLY A 60 -3.25 -16.00 -1.51
CA GLY A 60 -3.83 -14.65 -1.46
C GLY A 60 -2.86 -13.56 -1.93
N ASP A 61 -1.72 -13.92 -2.48
CA ASP A 61 -0.74 -13.01 -3.05
C ASP A 61 -0.89 -12.98 -4.58
N ILE A 62 -0.89 -11.81 -5.17
CA ILE A 62 -0.85 -11.62 -6.63
C ILE A 62 0.60 -11.57 -7.06
N GLY A 63 0.96 -12.37 -8.06
CA GLY A 63 2.28 -12.41 -8.65
C GLY A 63 2.26 -12.25 -10.16
N ALA A 64 3.42 -11.95 -10.71
CA ALA A 64 3.68 -11.94 -12.16
C ALA A 64 5.02 -12.59 -12.47
N TRP A 65 5.11 -13.31 -13.58
CA TRP A 65 6.37 -13.81 -14.08
C TRP A 65 7.17 -12.68 -14.73
N THR A 66 8.45 -12.61 -14.42
CA THR A 66 9.38 -11.70 -15.12
C THR A 66 9.92 -12.39 -16.38
N THR A 67 10.52 -11.60 -17.27
CA THR A 67 11.18 -12.11 -18.49
C THR A 67 12.32 -13.09 -18.19
N GLU A 68 12.94 -12.96 -17.01
CA GLU A 68 14.00 -13.85 -16.52
C GLU A 68 13.46 -15.15 -15.89
N GLY A 69 12.13 -15.36 -15.91
CA GLY A 69 11.51 -16.53 -15.31
C GLY A 69 11.45 -16.51 -13.79
N CYS A 70 11.55 -15.33 -13.17
CA CYS A 70 11.37 -15.13 -11.73
C CYS A 70 9.93 -14.76 -11.42
N LEU A 71 9.40 -15.25 -10.29
CA LEU A 71 8.11 -14.80 -9.77
C LEU A 71 8.33 -13.53 -8.94
N ARG A 72 7.63 -12.46 -9.33
CA ARG A 72 7.58 -11.20 -8.59
C ARG A 72 6.21 -11.05 -7.95
N ILE A 73 6.16 -10.86 -6.64
CA ILE A 73 4.92 -10.53 -5.94
C ILE A 73 4.55 -9.07 -6.24
N VAL A 74 3.30 -8.85 -6.58
CA VAL A 74 2.73 -7.54 -6.91
C VAL A 74 2.11 -6.91 -5.67
N ASP A 75 1.16 -7.62 -5.03
CA ASP A 75 0.50 -7.21 -3.78
C ASP A 75 -0.32 -8.39 -3.22
N ARG A 76 -0.93 -8.19 -2.07
CA ARG A 76 -1.94 -9.11 -1.55
C ARG A 76 -3.31 -8.86 -2.20
N LYS A 77 -3.99 -9.91 -2.63
CA LYS A 77 -5.33 -9.83 -3.26
C LYS A 77 -6.31 -8.97 -2.45
N LYS A 78 -6.34 -9.14 -1.12
CA LYS A 78 -7.20 -8.36 -0.21
C LYS A 78 -6.73 -6.92 0.08
N ASN A 79 -5.52 -6.55 -0.31
CA ASN A 79 -5.01 -5.19 -0.18
C ASN A 79 -5.20 -4.39 -1.47
N ILE A 80 -5.58 -5.08 -2.55
CA ILE A 80 -5.95 -4.45 -3.82
C ILE A 80 -7.39 -3.98 -3.69
N PHE A 81 -7.63 -2.73 -3.99
CA PHE A 81 -8.97 -2.14 -3.97
C PHE A 81 -9.33 -1.53 -5.32
N LYS A 82 -10.62 -1.46 -5.59
CA LYS A 82 -11.16 -0.90 -6.83
C LYS A 82 -11.59 0.55 -6.59
N LEU A 83 -11.22 1.46 -7.47
CA LEU A 83 -11.70 2.84 -7.47
C LEU A 83 -13.01 2.98 -8.26
N ALA A 84 -13.69 4.12 -8.11
CA ALA A 84 -15.00 4.38 -8.72
C ALA A 84 -15.01 4.22 -10.26
N GLN A 85 -13.90 4.55 -10.93
CA GLN A 85 -13.74 4.40 -12.37
C GLN A 85 -13.39 2.97 -12.82
N GLY A 86 -13.34 2.01 -11.89
CA GLY A 86 -13.07 0.60 -12.20
C GLY A 86 -11.61 0.17 -12.13
N GLU A 87 -10.68 1.10 -11.87
CA GLU A 87 -9.25 0.80 -11.78
C GLU A 87 -8.91 0.09 -10.47
N TYR A 88 -8.09 -0.96 -10.55
CA TYR A 88 -7.59 -1.70 -9.41
C TYR A 88 -6.21 -1.19 -8.99
N VAL A 89 -6.04 -0.95 -7.70
CA VAL A 89 -4.85 -0.33 -7.12
C VAL A 89 -4.21 -1.26 -6.11
N ALA A 90 -2.93 -1.56 -6.33
CA ALA A 90 -2.07 -2.30 -5.43
C ALA A 90 -1.41 -1.31 -4.45
N ALA A 91 -1.96 -1.19 -3.24
CA ALA A 91 -1.51 -0.19 -2.27
C ALA A 91 -0.05 -0.38 -1.83
N GLU A 92 0.37 -1.62 -1.54
CA GLU A 92 1.72 -1.92 -1.07
C GLU A 92 2.80 -1.58 -2.13
N LYS A 93 2.48 -1.74 -3.42
CA LYS A 93 3.35 -1.31 -4.52
C LYS A 93 3.64 0.19 -4.44
N ILE A 94 2.59 1.01 -4.24
CA ILE A 94 2.70 2.47 -4.16
C ILE A 94 3.46 2.87 -2.90
N GLU A 95 3.12 2.29 -1.75
CA GLU A 95 3.81 2.53 -0.48
C GLU A 95 5.31 2.20 -0.57
N THR A 96 5.67 1.07 -1.17
CA THR A 96 7.08 0.66 -1.36
C THR A 96 7.86 1.66 -2.20
N VAL A 97 7.24 2.23 -3.23
CA VAL A 97 7.86 3.26 -4.06
C VAL A 97 8.04 4.56 -3.27
N LEU A 98 6.98 5.02 -2.61
CA LEU A 98 6.95 6.34 -1.97
C LEU A 98 7.67 6.38 -0.62
N LEU A 99 7.84 5.26 0.07
CA LEU A 99 8.67 5.13 1.28
C LEU A 99 10.18 5.28 1.02
N ARG A 100 10.60 5.43 -0.23
CA ARG A 100 11.97 5.88 -0.55
C ARG A 100 12.15 7.39 -0.31
N CYS A 101 11.08 8.14 -0.06
CA CYS A 101 11.14 9.54 0.35
C CYS A 101 11.79 9.64 1.74
N PRO A 102 12.94 10.32 1.90
CA PRO A 102 13.62 10.39 3.19
C PRO A 102 12.76 10.98 4.30
N LEU A 103 11.91 11.97 3.97
CA LEU A 103 11.02 12.61 4.95
C LEU A 103 9.90 11.71 5.49
N LEU A 104 9.76 10.45 5.02
CA LEU A 104 8.70 9.52 5.40
C LEU A 104 9.25 8.28 6.11
N ALA A 105 8.80 8.05 7.35
CA ALA A 105 9.03 6.81 8.07
C ALA A 105 7.98 5.74 7.76
N GLN A 106 6.68 6.12 7.66
CA GLN A 106 5.59 5.19 7.41
C GLN A 106 4.54 5.84 6.51
N LEU A 107 3.88 5.02 5.67
CA LEU A 107 2.87 5.50 4.73
C LEU A 107 1.75 4.48 4.61
N PHE A 108 0.51 4.91 4.80
CA PHE A 108 -0.69 4.13 4.59
C PHE A 108 -1.50 4.73 3.43
N VAL A 109 -1.51 4.04 2.30
CA VAL A 109 -2.28 4.44 1.12
C VAL A 109 -3.68 3.83 1.20
N TYR A 110 -4.69 4.68 0.98
CA TYR A 110 -6.10 4.31 1.00
C TYR A 110 -6.83 4.77 -0.26
N GLY A 111 -7.69 3.90 -0.75
CA GLY A 111 -8.64 4.17 -1.81
C GLY A 111 -10.02 3.64 -1.44
N ASP A 112 -11.04 4.34 -1.88
CA ASP A 112 -12.43 3.96 -1.68
C ASP A 112 -13.11 3.68 -3.03
N SER A 113 -14.00 2.69 -3.08
CA SER A 113 -14.69 2.28 -4.30
C SER A 113 -15.66 3.34 -4.86
N LEU A 114 -16.01 4.32 -4.07
CA LEU A 114 -16.84 5.46 -4.47
C LEU A 114 -16.02 6.69 -4.88
N GLN A 115 -14.68 6.62 -4.76
CA GLN A 115 -13.77 7.71 -5.02
C GLN A 115 -12.86 7.42 -6.22
N SER A 116 -12.48 8.46 -6.97
CA SER A 116 -11.68 8.32 -8.19
C SER A 116 -10.18 8.54 -8.00
N TYR A 117 -9.73 8.79 -6.75
CA TYR A 117 -8.33 9.08 -6.43
C TYR A 117 -7.94 8.50 -5.07
N LEU A 118 -6.62 8.46 -4.82
CA LEU A 118 -6.04 7.97 -3.59
C LEU A 118 -5.78 9.08 -2.61
N VAL A 119 -5.95 8.73 -1.33
CA VAL A 119 -5.51 9.54 -0.19
C VAL A 119 -4.52 8.74 0.65
N ALA A 120 -3.76 9.40 1.51
CA ALA A 120 -2.82 8.71 2.37
C ALA A 120 -2.71 9.36 3.75
N VAL A 121 -2.30 8.54 4.72
CA VAL A 121 -1.79 9.00 6.02
C VAL A 121 -0.30 8.66 6.06
N ALA A 122 0.52 9.63 6.40
CA ALA A 122 1.97 9.49 6.45
C ALA A 122 2.51 9.90 7.81
N VAL A 123 3.45 9.11 8.32
CA VAL A 123 4.24 9.47 9.50
C VAL A 123 5.58 10.00 9.00
N PRO A 124 5.91 11.28 9.26
CA PRO A 124 7.21 11.83 8.90
C PRO A 124 8.35 11.17 9.68
N ASP A 125 9.51 11.06 9.04
CA ASP A 125 10.73 10.59 9.70
C ASP A 125 11.27 11.66 10.65
N ALA A 126 11.53 11.30 11.90
CA ALA A 126 11.89 12.26 12.93
C ALA A 126 13.29 12.88 12.72
N GLU A 127 14.25 12.09 12.25
CA GLU A 127 15.63 12.54 12.05
C GLU A 127 15.72 13.44 10.81
N GLU A 128 15.08 13.03 9.73
CA GLU A 128 15.06 13.78 8.46
C GLU A 128 14.25 15.08 8.60
N VAL A 129 13.15 15.06 9.37
CA VAL A 129 12.39 16.28 9.67
C VAL A 129 13.21 17.24 10.53
N ALA A 130 14.01 16.76 11.49
CA ALA A 130 14.89 17.61 12.28
C ALA A 130 15.97 18.27 11.39
N ALA A 131 16.55 17.52 10.45
CA ALA A 131 17.49 18.05 9.48
C ALA A 131 16.85 19.10 8.54
N TRP A 132 15.66 18.78 8.02
CA TRP A 132 14.87 19.71 7.21
C TRP A 132 14.50 20.97 7.99
N ALA A 133 14.09 20.84 9.26
CA ALA A 133 13.69 21.94 10.12
C ALA A 133 14.84 22.91 10.40
N ALA A 134 16.06 22.42 10.58
CA ALA A 134 17.25 23.25 10.75
C ALA A 134 17.46 24.18 9.54
N ALA A 135 17.24 23.69 8.33
CA ALA A 135 17.33 24.49 7.10
C ALA A 135 16.13 25.42 6.89
N ALA A 136 14.96 25.06 7.44
CA ALA A 136 13.70 25.79 7.26
C ALA A 136 13.35 26.73 8.41
N ALA A 137 14.23 26.90 9.40
CA ALA A 137 13.96 27.66 10.64
C ALA A 137 12.63 27.25 11.30
N ALA A 138 12.41 25.94 11.47
CA ALA A 138 11.23 25.34 12.06
C ALA A 138 11.59 24.53 13.33
N PRO A 139 10.61 24.16 14.19
CA PRO A 139 10.84 23.29 15.33
C PRO A 139 11.44 21.94 14.90
N ALA A 140 12.35 21.37 15.69
CA ALA A 140 13.07 20.14 15.33
C ALA A 140 12.22 18.87 15.49
N LYS A 141 11.22 18.88 16.35
CA LYS A 141 10.38 17.70 16.62
C LYS A 141 9.13 17.68 15.75
N VAL A 142 8.82 16.55 15.13
CA VAL A 142 7.65 16.36 14.26
C VAL A 142 6.37 16.88 14.93
N ALA A 143 6.12 16.50 16.19
CA ALA A 143 4.91 16.94 16.91
C ALA A 143 4.83 18.47 17.11
N GLU A 144 5.96 19.15 17.25
CA GLU A 144 6.03 20.61 17.36
C GLU A 144 5.79 21.25 15.98
N VAL A 145 6.43 20.73 14.93
CA VAL A 145 6.20 21.17 13.54
C VAL A 145 4.72 21.08 13.18
N LEU A 146 4.07 19.96 13.51
CA LEU A 146 2.65 19.75 13.15
C LEU A 146 1.68 20.62 13.98
N ARG A 147 2.08 21.11 15.16
CA ARG A 147 1.30 22.07 15.96
C ARG A 147 1.38 23.51 15.45
N GLU A 148 2.44 23.85 14.74
CA GLU A 148 2.62 25.17 14.16
C GLU A 148 2.09 25.20 12.72
N PRO A 149 0.96 25.87 12.42
CA PRO A 149 0.31 25.78 11.11
C PRO A 149 1.21 26.14 9.93
N ALA A 150 2.07 27.15 10.08
CA ALA A 150 2.98 27.58 9.02
C ALA A 150 4.09 26.54 8.75
N ALA A 151 4.65 25.93 9.81
CA ALA A 151 5.66 24.87 9.67
C ALA A 151 5.04 23.58 9.14
N ALA A 152 3.86 23.21 9.63
CA ALA A 152 3.10 22.07 9.15
C ALA A 152 2.79 22.18 7.64
N ALA A 153 2.31 23.33 7.18
CA ALA A 153 2.04 23.57 5.77
C ALA A 153 3.31 23.48 4.89
N ARG A 154 4.45 23.97 5.38
CA ARG A 154 5.74 23.86 4.68
C ARG A 154 6.20 22.42 4.59
N LEU A 155 6.14 21.67 5.70
CA LEU A 155 6.52 20.24 5.70
C LEU A 155 5.60 19.44 4.79
N HIS A 156 4.30 19.63 4.88
CA HIS A 156 3.31 19.00 4.01
C HIS A 156 3.60 19.27 2.52
N LYS A 157 3.91 20.52 2.17
CA LYS A 157 4.29 20.89 0.80
C LYS A 157 5.57 20.19 0.35
N ALA A 158 6.60 20.15 1.20
CA ALA A 158 7.88 19.48 0.89
C ALA A 158 7.68 17.99 0.63
N ILE A 159 6.96 17.28 1.51
CA ILE A 159 6.65 15.86 1.35
C ILE A 159 5.81 15.63 0.09
N SER A 160 4.75 16.42 -0.13
CA SER A 160 3.87 16.28 -1.31
C SER A 160 4.62 16.47 -2.62
N GLN A 161 5.58 17.40 -2.69
CA GLN A 161 6.41 17.62 -3.86
C GLN A 161 7.34 16.42 -4.13
N GLN A 162 7.97 15.86 -3.09
CA GLN A 162 8.81 14.67 -3.24
C GLN A 162 8.00 13.46 -3.69
N ILE A 163 6.83 13.21 -3.06
CA ILE A 163 5.91 12.13 -3.46
C ILE A 163 5.49 12.28 -4.93
N ALA A 164 5.16 13.49 -5.38
CA ALA A 164 4.76 13.73 -6.76
C ALA A 164 5.90 13.47 -7.76
N ALA A 165 7.12 13.90 -7.44
CA ALA A 165 8.31 13.65 -8.26
C ALA A 165 8.60 12.14 -8.35
N MET A 166 8.63 11.44 -7.21
CA MET A 166 8.86 10.00 -7.14
C MET A 166 7.77 9.19 -7.86
N SER A 167 6.51 9.62 -7.76
CA SER A 167 5.40 9.00 -8.49
C SER A 167 5.59 9.09 -10.00
N THR A 168 6.13 10.20 -10.48
CA THR A 168 6.42 10.41 -11.91
C THR A 168 7.62 9.58 -12.37
N GLU A 169 8.70 9.58 -11.60
CA GLU A 169 9.91 8.81 -11.87
C GLU A 169 9.64 7.30 -11.90
N ALA A 170 8.82 6.81 -10.97
CA ALA A 170 8.42 5.41 -10.92
C ALA A 170 7.36 5.02 -11.95
N GLY A 171 6.89 5.95 -12.79
CA GLY A 171 5.86 5.69 -13.80
C GLY A 171 4.49 5.33 -13.22
N LEU A 172 4.15 5.79 -12.01
CA LEU A 172 2.83 5.57 -11.44
C LEU A 172 1.76 6.24 -12.30
N LYS A 173 0.72 5.47 -12.62
CA LYS A 173 -0.42 5.94 -13.39
C LYS A 173 -1.17 7.05 -12.65
N GLY A 174 -1.97 7.86 -13.32
CA GLY A 174 -2.70 8.97 -12.71
C GLY A 174 -3.55 8.59 -11.50
N PHE A 175 -4.22 7.43 -11.58
CA PHE A 175 -5.05 6.89 -10.51
C PHE A 175 -4.24 6.21 -9.38
N GLU A 176 -2.96 5.89 -9.59
CA GLU A 176 -2.03 5.38 -8.56
C GLU A 176 -1.35 6.51 -7.77
N ARG A 177 -1.58 7.78 -8.13
CA ARG A 177 -0.97 8.94 -7.47
C ARG A 177 -1.82 9.42 -6.31
N ILE A 178 -1.18 9.65 -5.16
CA ILE A 178 -1.81 10.23 -3.98
C ILE A 178 -2.18 11.69 -4.28
N LYS A 179 -3.44 12.06 -4.07
CA LYS A 179 -3.94 13.42 -4.29
C LYS A 179 -3.95 14.25 -3.02
N LYS A 180 -4.20 13.60 -1.88
CA LYS A 180 -4.24 14.25 -0.58
C LYS A 180 -3.54 13.44 0.47
N LEU A 181 -2.89 14.11 1.38
CA LEU A 181 -2.04 13.53 2.40
C LEU A 181 -2.39 14.13 3.77
N HIS A 182 -2.53 13.28 4.77
CA HIS A 182 -2.53 13.67 6.18
C HIS A 182 -1.18 13.32 6.81
N LEU A 183 -0.62 14.23 7.60
CA LEU A 183 0.60 13.98 8.36
C LEU A 183 0.23 13.62 9.80
N GLU A 184 0.64 12.44 10.24
CA GLU A 184 0.47 11.92 11.60
C GLU A 184 1.76 12.12 12.38
N GLY A 185 1.64 12.66 13.59
CA GLY A 185 2.80 12.94 14.45
C GLY A 185 3.24 11.77 15.30
N GLU A 186 2.37 10.77 15.51
CA GLU A 186 2.65 9.58 16.31
C GLU A 186 3.02 8.40 15.41
N PRO A 187 4.23 7.83 15.54
CA PRO A 187 4.62 6.65 14.78
C PRO A 187 3.73 5.44 15.10
N TRP A 188 3.40 4.66 14.08
CA TRP A 188 2.71 3.38 14.28
C TRP A 188 3.67 2.36 14.86
N SER A 189 3.19 1.61 15.85
CA SER A 189 3.97 0.63 16.58
C SER A 189 3.16 -0.62 16.89
N VAL A 190 3.84 -1.63 17.45
CA VAL A 190 3.18 -2.82 18.00
C VAL A 190 2.39 -2.43 19.24
N ASP A 191 2.94 -1.53 20.08
CA ASP A 191 2.35 -1.12 21.35
C ASP A 191 1.04 -0.35 21.18
N ASN A 192 0.96 0.53 20.17
CA ASN A 192 -0.30 1.23 19.85
C ASN A 192 -1.24 0.41 18.95
N GLY A 193 -0.89 -0.84 18.66
CA GLY A 193 -1.75 -1.79 17.96
C GLY A 193 -1.82 -1.60 16.44
N MET A 194 -1.08 -0.67 15.86
CA MET A 194 -1.13 -0.38 14.41
C MET A 194 -0.23 -1.29 13.59
N LEU A 195 0.77 -1.92 14.22
CA LEU A 195 1.64 -2.91 13.59
C LEU A 195 1.45 -4.30 14.19
N THR A 196 1.74 -5.33 13.41
CA THR A 196 1.89 -6.70 13.90
C THR A 196 3.23 -6.86 14.64
N PRO A 197 3.44 -7.94 15.43
CA PRO A 197 4.75 -8.23 16.02
C PRO A 197 5.89 -8.36 15.00
N THR A 198 5.58 -8.56 13.75
CA THR A 198 6.55 -8.58 12.62
C THR A 198 6.64 -7.24 11.89
N PHE A 199 6.20 -6.15 12.53
CA PHE A 199 6.22 -4.76 12.03
C PHE A 199 5.47 -4.53 10.72
N LYS A 200 4.48 -5.37 10.39
CA LYS A 200 3.59 -5.16 9.24
C LYS A 200 2.37 -4.34 9.64
N MET A 201 1.95 -3.41 8.81
CA MET A 201 0.76 -2.58 9.03
C MET A 201 -0.51 -3.42 9.13
N LYS A 202 -1.30 -3.15 10.16
CA LYS A 202 -2.65 -3.69 10.33
C LYS A 202 -3.64 -2.77 9.61
N ARG A 203 -3.78 -2.94 8.29
CA ARG A 203 -4.56 -2.04 7.42
C ARG A 203 -5.99 -1.78 7.91
N ASN A 204 -6.68 -2.80 8.43
CA ASN A 204 -8.04 -2.65 8.95
C ASN A 204 -8.08 -1.78 10.22
N ASP A 205 -7.09 -1.89 11.09
CA ASP A 205 -7.01 -1.09 12.32
C ASP A 205 -6.61 0.35 11.98
N LEU A 206 -5.67 0.55 11.05
CA LEU A 206 -5.34 1.87 10.51
C LEU A 206 -6.54 2.54 9.86
N LYS A 207 -7.29 1.82 9.00
CA LYS A 207 -8.52 2.34 8.41
C LYS A 207 -9.51 2.79 9.48
N LYS A 208 -9.76 1.98 10.50
CA LYS A 208 -10.67 2.33 11.60
C LYS A 208 -10.19 3.56 12.38
N ARG A 209 -8.90 3.61 12.73
CA ARG A 209 -8.31 4.73 13.47
C ARG A 209 -8.44 6.05 12.71
N TYR A 210 -8.19 6.02 11.40
CA TYR A 210 -8.16 7.23 10.57
C TYR A 210 -9.43 7.46 9.76
N GLN A 211 -10.53 6.74 10.01
CA GLN A 211 -11.75 6.85 9.19
C GLN A 211 -12.22 8.30 9.03
N ALA A 212 -12.33 9.05 10.13
CA ALA A 212 -12.75 10.46 10.08
C ALA A 212 -11.79 11.37 9.30
N VAL A 213 -10.48 11.08 9.36
CA VAL A 213 -9.44 11.81 8.60
C VAL A 213 -9.57 11.48 7.11
N LEU A 214 -9.74 10.21 6.77
CA LEU A 214 -9.89 9.74 5.38
C LEU A 214 -11.16 10.35 4.76
N ASP A 215 -12.27 10.37 5.49
CA ASP A 215 -13.52 10.98 5.05
C ASP A 215 -13.35 12.50 4.83
N ALA A 216 -12.66 13.19 5.73
CA ALA A 216 -12.35 14.61 5.58
C ALA A 216 -11.45 14.90 4.38
N LEU A 217 -10.46 14.04 4.10
CA LEU A 217 -9.62 14.16 2.91
C LEU A 217 -10.45 14.01 1.62
N TYR A 218 -11.46 13.17 1.59
CA TYR A 218 -12.35 13.04 0.44
C TYR A 218 -13.39 14.15 0.34
N ALA A 219 -13.85 14.70 1.47
CA ALA A 219 -14.86 15.76 1.50
C ALA A 219 -14.32 17.14 1.06
N ASP A 220 -13.01 17.39 1.13
CA ASP A 220 -12.41 18.66 0.74
C ASP A 220 -12.47 18.85 -0.80
N PRO A 221 -13.13 19.90 -1.32
CA PRO A 221 -13.31 20.09 -2.76
C PRO A 221 -12.06 20.57 -3.52
N THR A 222 -10.98 20.95 -2.83
CA THR A 222 -9.82 21.62 -3.44
C THR A 222 -8.91 20.71 -4.28
N ALA A 223 -9.10 19.39 -4.25
CA ALA A 223 -8.25 18.45 -4.99
C ALA A 223 -8.88 17.89 -6.28
N GLY A 224 -10.10 18.25 -6.62
CA GLY A 224 -10.84 17.72 -7.79
C GLY A 224 -10.58 18.41 -9.13
N THR A 225 -9.79 19.50 -9.18
CA THR A 225 -9.72 20.39 -10.36
C THR A 225 -8.43 20.32 -11.18
N ALA A 226 -7.57 19.32 -10.99
CA ALA A 226 -6.36 19.19 -11.79
C ALA A 226 -6.29 17.86 -12.54
N SER A 227 -7.24 17.59 -13.44
CA SER A 227 -7.02 16.68 -14.58
C SER A 227 -8.18 16.78 -15.59
N LYS A 228 -8.22 17.87 -16.32
CA LYS A 228 -8.75 17.90 -17.71
C LYS A 228 -7.69 18.62 -18.53
N LEU A 229 -6.81 17.84 -19.12
CA LEU A 229 -6.09 18.10 -20.37
C LEU A 229 -5.43 16.80 -20.78
#